data_51f65512de17a46861964752c20b66c2
#
_entry.id   51f65512de17a46861964752c20b66c2
#
_cell.length_a   1.000
_cell.length_b   1.000
_cell.length_c   1.000
_cell.angle_alpha   90.00
_cell.angle_beta   90.00
_cell.angle_gamma   90.00
#
_symmetry.space_group_name_H-M   'P 1'
#
loop_
_entity.id
_entity.type
_entity.pdbx_description
1 polymer ?
#
loop_
_entity_poly.entity_id
_entity_poly.type
_entity_poly.pdbx_seq_one_letter_code
_entity_poly.pdbx_strand_id
1 'polypeptide(L)'
;GGVLSMIEITSPVYPDALAKALDAYKKAYEVDVKGSKTKDIVAGMNNVSAKYLEEGMNKYMLGDLAAASVDFEAAAEAKATKPSDAIDSMAIYNAGFTAWMSGDNARAEKFFKKCVDIKYYENGEVYAKLADVYTKLGDSLATKNVLEEGFSVFPQNQSILIGLINYYIQSGDNPEQLFVLLDKAKANEPNNASLYYVEGDIHNKLGHKDEAIAAYRKSNEINPDYEFGFIGIGILYYNEAIEISEKAATEMDDAKYMKMVEDFEASLLSAAEPFEAAFKISKDDAIKVNIAEYLKNIYYRFRDKDQKYADGYAKYSEIVQNGTAN
;
A
#
# COMPACT_ATOMS: atom_id res chain seq x y z
N GLY A 1 17.19 -19.36 13.26
CA GLY A 1 17.54 -20.72 12.78
C GLY A 1 16.68 -21.20 11.61
N GLY A 2 15.42 -20.79 11.50
CA GLY A 2 14.51 -21.28 10.46
C GLY A 2 14.76 -20.74 9.05
N VAL A 3 15.25 -19.51 8.91
CA VAL A 3 15.52 -18.90 7.59
C VAL A 3 16.73 -19.52 6.92
N LEU A 4 17.79 -19.80 7.67
CA LEU A 4 19.03 -20.40 7.11
C LEU A 4 18.85 -21.84 6.60
N SER A 5 17.85 -22.56 7.08
CA SER A 5 17.55 -23.92 6.60
C SER A 5 16.82 -23.93 5.25
N MET A 6 16.33 -22.79 4.78
CA MET A 6 15.63 -22.62 3.49
C MET A 6 16.52 -22.02 2.41
N ILE A 7 17.73 -21.55 2.76
CA ILE A 7 18.68 -20.94 1.84
C ILE A 7 19.79 -21.94 1.53
N GLU A 8 19.90 -22.37 0.31
CA GLU A 8 21.01 -23.17 -0.16
C GLU A 8 22.24 -22.28 -0.36
N ILE A 9 23.14 -22.23 0.62
CA ILE A 9 24.39 -21.46 0.53
C ILE A 9 25.41 -22.31 -0.27
N THR A 10 25.46 -22.10 -1.57
CA THR A 10 26.46 -22.69 -2.43
C THR A 10 27.55 -21.67 -2.72
N SER A 11 28.78 -22.00 -2.39
CA SER A 11 29.93 -21.21 -2.88
C SER A 11 30.12 -21.51 -4.37
N PRO A 12 30.09 -20.50 -5.26
CA PRO A 12 30.26 -20.73 -6.68
C PRO A 12 31.66 -21.30 -6.94
N VAL A 13 31.74 -22.40 -7.70
CA VAL A 13 33.00 -23.02 -8.07
C VAL A 13 33.87 -22.09 -8.93
N TYR A 14 33.22 -21.20 -9.67
CA TYR A 14 33.85 -20.14 -10.47
C TYR A 14 33.23 -18.80 -10.18
N PRO A 15 34.03 -17.75 -9.93
CA PRO A 15 33.53 -16.37 -9.91
C PRO A 15 32.82 -16.04 -11.24
N ASP A 16 31.70 -15.35 -11.18
CA ASP A 16 30.91 -14.89 -12.33
C ASP A 16 30.46 -16.03 -13.27
N ALA A 17 30.18 -17.21 -12.71
CA ALA A 17 29.80 -18.39 -13.51
C ALA A 17 28.56 -18.13 -14.38
N LEU A 18 27.51 -17.44 -13.83
CA LEU A 18 26.30 -17.13 -14.56
C LEU A 18 26.52 -16.10 -15.68
N ALA A 19 27.32 -15.07 -15.44
CA ALA A 19 27.70 -14.09 -16.46
C ALA A 19 28.45 -14.75 -17.63
N LYS A 20 29.43 -15.62 -17.31
CA LYS A 20 30.18 -16.38 -18.32
C LYS A 20 29.26 -17.33 -19.10
N ALA A 21 28.31 -17.98 -18.43
CA ALA A 21 27.35 -18.85 -19.09
C ALA A 21 26.46 -18.05 -20.07
N LEU A 22 25.97 -16.87 -19.66
CA LEU A 22 25.17 -15.99 -20.53
C LEU A 22 26.00 -15.56 -21.76
N ASP A 23 27.26 -15.16 -21.57
CA ASP A 23 28.15 -14.78 -22.67
C ASP A 23 28.46 -15.96 -23.62
N ALA A 24 28.58 -17.17 -23.10
CA ALA A 24 28.72 -18.37 -23.92
C ALA A 24 27.45 -18.60 -24.78
N TYR A 25 26.26 -18.44 -24.22
CA TYR A 25 25.00 -18.54 -24.98
C TYR A 25 24.84 -17.44 -26.04
N LYS A 26 25.23 -16.19 -25.74
CA LYS A 26 25.29 -15.10 -26.72
C LYS A 26 26.16 -15.47 -27.91
N LYS A 27 27.41 -15.94 -27.66
CA LYS A 27 28.35 -16.39 -28.70
C LYS A 27 27.81 -17.58 -29.48
N ALA A 28 27.17 -18.54 -28.78
CA ALA A 28 26.56 -19.69 -29.45
C ALA A 28 25.48 -19.26 -30.43
N TYR A 29 24.67 -18.26 -30.06
CA TYR A 29 23.63 -17.70 -30.94
C TYR A 29 24.24 -16.99 -32.17
N GLU A 30 25.32 -16.22 -31.98
CA GLU A 30 26.00 -15.53 -33.09
C GLU A 30 26.49 -16.48 -34.18
N VAL A 31 26.89 -17.70 -33.81
CA VAL A 31 27.37 -18.72 -34.74
C VAL A 31 26.32 -19.70 -35.25
N ASP A 32 25.10 -19.70 -34.64
CA ASP A 32 23.97 -20.54 -35.05
C ASP A 32 23.24 -19.96 -36.25
N VAL A 33 23.94 -19.69 -37.32
CA VAL A 33 23.42 -19.06 -38.57
C VAL A 33 22.20 -19.77 -39.11
N LYS A 34 22.08 -21.09 -38.91
CA LYS A 34 20.99 -21.92 -39.40
C LYS A 34 19.82 -22.03 -38.39
N GLY A 35 19.94 -21.46 -37.19
CA GLY A 35 18.94 -21.53 -36.14
C GLY A 35 18.71 -22.93 -35.56
N SER A 36 19.58 -23.88 -35.83
CA SER A 36 19.41 -25.29 -35.44
C SER A 36 19.53 -25.52 -33.93
N LYS A 37 20.18 -24.60 -33.21
CA LYS A 37 20.41 -24.63 -31.77
C LYS A 37 19.70 -23.54 -31.00
N THR A 38 18.98 -22.68 -31.68
CA THR A 38 18.31 -21.52 -31.05
C THR A 38 17.41 -21.93 -29.87
N LYS A 39 16.68 -23.05 -29.99
CA LYS A 39 15.82 -23.56 -28.90
C LYS A 39 16.63 -23.96 -27.66
N ASP A 40 17.74 -24.64 -27.85
CA ASP A 40 18.62 -25.08 -26.76
C ASP A 40 19.29 -23.86 -26.09
N ILE A 41 19.68 -22.87 -26.89
CA ILE A 41 20.25 -21.60 -26.43
C ILE A 41 19.25 -20.82 -25.58
N VAL A 42 18.01 -20.64 -26.03
CA VAL A 42 16.94 -19.98 -25.25
C VAL A 42 16.69 -20.72 -23.94
N ALA A 43 16.63 -22.04 -23.95
CA ALA A 43 16.46 -22.81 -22.73
C ALA A 43 17.62 -22.61 -21.76
N GLY A 44 18.86 -22.55 -22.25
CA GLY A 44 20.04 -22.24 -21.43
C GLY A 44 20.00 -20.83 -20.84
N MET A 45 19.63 -19.80 -21.62
CA MET A 45 19.48 -18.43 -21.15
C MET A 45 18.37 -18.31 -20.09
N ASN A 46 17.25 -19.01 -20.26
CA ASN A 46 16.20 -19.06 -19.26
C ASN A 46 16.67 -19.72 -17.95
N ASN A 47 17.49 -20.75 -18.02
CA ASN A 47 18.10 -21.35 -16.83
C ASN A 47 19.06 -20.39 -16.13
N VAL A 48 19.85 -19.60 -16.87
CA VAL A 48 20.72 -18.57 -16.29
C VAL A 48 19.87 -17.51 -15.59
N SER A 49 18.80 -17.02 -16.25
CA SER A 49 17.86 -16.08 -15.64
C SER A 49 17.24 -16.64 -14.35
N ALA A 50 16.79 -17.89 -14.35
CA ALA A 50 16.21 -18.54 -13.17
C ALA A 50 17.21 -18.63 -12.01
N LYS A 51 18.49 -18.89 -12.31
CA LYS A 51 19.55 -18.94 -11.28
C LYS A 51 19.86 -17.56 -10.71
N TYR A 52 19.87 -16.51 -11.51
CA TYR A 52 19.99 -15.15 -11.00
C TYR A 52 18.80 -14.75 -10.12
N LEU A 53 17.56 -15.16 -10.48
CA LEU A 53 16.39 -14.95 -9.61
C LEU A 53 16.53 -15.64 -8.25
N GLU A 54 17.04 -16.87 -8.25
CA GLU A 54 17.32 -17.65 -7.03
C GLU A 54 18.37 -16.96 -6.17
N GLU A 55 19.50 -16.53 -6.75
CA GLU A 55 20.55 -15.80 -6.04
C GLU A 55 20.05 -14.47 -5.49
N GLY A 56 19.30 -13.70 -6.30
CA GLY A 56 18.69 -12.44 -5.87
C GLY A 56 17.72 -12.63 -4.71
N MET A 57 16.88 -13.68 -4.74
CA MET A 57 15.98 -14.00 -3.64
C MET A 57 16.72 -14.41 -2.37
N ASN A 58 17.78 -15.20 -2.49
CA ASN A 58 18.62 -15.60 -1.35
C ASN A 58 19.28 -14.38 -0.70
N LYS A 59 19.84 -13.46 -1.49
CA LYS A 59 20.44 -12.22 -1.00
C LYS A 59 19.39 -11.31 -0.35
N TYR A 60 18.17 -11.20 -0.94
CA TYR A 60 17.05 -10.49 -0.34
C TYR A 60 16.70 -11.04 1.05
N MET A 61 16.58 -12.36 1.19
CA MET A 61 16.28 -13.00 2.48
C MET A 61 17.41 -12.83 3.51
N LEU A 62 18.64 -12.67 3.07
CA LEU A 62 19.80 -12.38 3.93
C LEU A 62 19.94 -10.89 4.26
N GLY A 63 19.12 -10.03 3.67
CA GLY A 63 19.16 -8.57 3.88
C GLY A 63 20.19 -7.84 3.01
N ASP A 64 20.89 -8.52 2.09
CA ASP A 64 21.80 -7.88 1.13
C ASP A 64 21.00 -7.35 -0.08
N LEU A 65 20.26 -6.28 0.19
CA LEU A 65 19.29 -5.70 -0.75
C LEU A 65 19.97 -5.12 -2.01
N ALA A 66 21.16 -4.54 -1.85
CA ALA A 66 21.89 -3.95 -2.96
C ALA A 66 22.38 -5.05 -3.93
N ALA A 67 22.94 -6.13 -3.42
CA ALA A 67 23.38 -7.25 -4.25
C ALA A 67 22.17 -8.01 -4.85
N ALA A 68 21.05 -8.14 -4.11
CA ALA A 68 19.82 -8.72 -4.63
C ALA A 68 19.29 -7.94 -5.85
N SER A 69 19.33 -6.60 -5.81
CA SER A 69 18.94 -5.75 -6.93
C SER A 69 19.78 -6.02 -8.19
N VAL A 70 21.08 -6.26 -8.03
CA VAL A 70 21.97 -6.55 -9.15
C VAL A 70 21.63 -7.90 -9.78
N ASP A 71 21.35 -8.93 -8.98
CA ASP A 71 20.99 -10.25 -9.50
C ASP A 71 19.62 -10.23 -10.20
N PHE A 72 18.63 -9.53 -9.66
CA PHE A 72 17.33 -9.37 -10.33
C PHE A 72 17.47 -8.62 -11.67
N GLU A 73 18.33 -7.60 -11.76
CA GLU A 73 18.66 -6.96 -13.05
C GLU A 73 19.29 -7.95 -14.01
N ALA A 74 20.29 -8.73 -13.56
CA ALA A 74 20.95 -9.72 -14.39
C ALA A 74 19.99 -10.81 -14.88
N ALA A 75 19.02 -11.20 -14.05
CA ALA A 75 17.95 -12.12 -14.44
C ALA A 75 17.09 -11.54 -15.57
N ALA A 76 16.65 -10.28 -15.43
CA ALA A 76 15.87 -9.57 -16.45
C ALA A 76 16.66 -9.39 -17.76
N GLU A 77 17.96 -9.07 -17.68
CA GLU A 77 18.84 -8.93 -18.82
C GLU A 77 19.08 -10.25 -19.56
N ALA A 78 19.29 -11.34 -18.82
CA ALA A 78 19.46 -12.67 -19.41
C ALA A 78 18.24 -13.05 -20.25
N LYS A 79 17.04 -12.75 -19.76
CA LYS A 79 15.78 -13.05 -20.46
C LYS A 79 15.52 -12.11 -21.64
N ALA A 80 15.91 -10.85 -21.52
CA ALA A 80 15.76 -9.85 -22.59
C ALA A 80 16.82 -10.01 -23.71
N THR A 81 17.88 -10.77 -23.46
CA THR A 81 18.95 -10.99 -24.44
C THR A 81 18.48 -11.92 -25.57
N LYS A 82 18.78 -11.53 -26.83
CA LYS A 82 18.49 -12.39 -27.98
C LYS A 82 19.25 -13.73 -27.88
N PRO A 83 18.65 -14.83 -28.33
CA PRO A 83 17.36 -14.96 -29.04
C PRO A 83 16.12 -15.12 -28.15
N SER A 84 16.24 -15.02 -26.81
CA SER A 84 15.09 -15.13 -25.92
C SER A 84 14.15 -13.94 -26.11
N ASP A 85 14.67 -12.72 -26.12
CA ASP A 85 13.99 -11.45 -26.42
C ASP A 85 12.67 -11.29 -25.64
N ALA A 86 12.63 -11.75 -24.38
CA ALA A 86 11.47 -11.76 -23.52
C ALA A 86 11.60 -10.77 -22.35
N ILE A 87 10.50 -10.20 -21.93
CA ILE A 87 10.45 -9.29 -20.78
C ILE A 87 10.13 -10.10 -19.52
N ASP A 88 10.97 -9.96 -18.49
CA ASP A 88 10.67 -10.44 -17.13
C ASP A 88 10.27 -9.28 -16.24
N SER A 89 8.97 -8.98 -16.24
CA SER A 89 8.42 -7.84 -15.50
C SER A 89 8.66 -7.97 -14.00
N MET A 90 8.59 -9.19 -13.46
CA MET A 90 8.81 -9.44 -12.03
C MET A 90 10.28 -9.23 -11.65
N ALA A 91 11.23 -9.69 -12.47
CA ALA A 91 12.65 -9.45 -12.23
C ALA A 91 12.97 -7.94 -12.27
N ILE A 92 12.38 -7.20 -13.24
CA ILE A 92 12.52 -5.74 -13.34
C ILE A 92 11.97 -5.06 -12.09
N TYR A 93 10.79 -5.45 -11.65
CA TYR A 93 10.17 -4.90 -10.43
C TYR A 93 11.02 -5.20 -9.19
N ASN A 94 11.46 -6.44 -9.01
CA ASN A 94 12.28 -6.83 -7.86
C ASN A 94 13.62 -6.09 -7.82
N ALA A 95 14.24 -5.83 -8.98
CA ALA A 95 15.45 -5.01 -9.06
C ALA A 95 15.19 -3.59 -8.56
N GLY A 96 14.07 -2.97 -8.95
CA GLY A 96 13.66 -1.66 -8.47
C GLY A 96 13.29 -1.66 -6.99
N PHE A 97 12.53 -2.64 -6.55
CA PHE A 97 12.06 -2.76 -5.17
C PHE A 97 13.21 -2.93 -4.18
N THR A 98 14.17 -3.81 -4.49
CA THR A 98 15.34 -4.02 -3.62
C THR A 98 16.30 -2.84 -3.65
N ALA A 99 16.44 -2.16 -4.78
CA ALA A 99 17.17 -0.88 -4.87
C ALA A 99 16.50 0.21 -4.01
N TRP A 100 15.18 0.34 -4.08
CA TRP A 100 14.42 1.28 -3.26
C TRP A 100 14.58 1.00 -1.76
N MET A 101 14.49 -0.27 -1.35
CA MET A 101 14.69 -0.68 0.04
C MET A 101 16.13 -0.45 0.52
N SER A 102 17.13 -0.56 -0.35
CA SER A 102 18.54 -0.29 -0.02
C SER A 102 18.90 1.20 0.00
N GLY A 103 17.98 2.07 -0.46
CA GLY A 103 18.20 3.51 -0.58
C GLY A 103 18.94 3.94 -1.86
N ASP A 104 19.17 3.04 -2.81
CA ASP A 104 19.69 3.39 -4.14
C ASP A 104 18.57 3.95 -5.01
N ASN A 105 18.27 5.25 -4.78
CA ASN A 105 17.17 5.94 -5.45
C ASN A 105 17.38 6.02 -6.97
N ALA A 106 18.60 6.19 -7.46
CA ALA A 106 18.87 6.26 -8.89
C ALA A 106 18.56 4.95 -9.60
N ARG A 107 18.93 3.84 -8.97
CA ARG A 107 18.64 2.51 -9.48
C ARG A 107 17.16 2.17 -9.38
N ALA A 108 16.51 2.54 -8.27
CA ALA A 108 15.07 2.38 -8.07
C ALA A 108 14.26 3.14 -9.13
N GLU A 109 14.62 4.40 -9.41
CA GLU A 109 14.00 5.21 -10.48
C GLU A 109 14.08 4.49 -11.82
N LYS A 110 15.30 4.04 -12.21
CA LYS A 110 15.54 3.33 -13.48
C LYS A 110 14.56 2.18 -13.68
N PHE A 111 14.39 1.34 -12.66
CA PHE A 111 13.58 0.13 -12.79
C PHE A 111 12.08 0.38 -12.64
N PHE A 112 11.66 1.29 -11.75
CA PHE A 112 10.24 1.63 -11.66
C PHE A 112 9.73 2.36 -12.90
N LYS A 113 10.53 3.24 -13.53
CA LYS A 113 10.21 3.81 -14.84
C LYS A 113 10.05 2.71 -15.90
N LYS A 114 10.97 1.75 -15.92
CA LYS A 114 10.86 0.61 -16.83
C LYS A 114 9.60 -0.23 -16.57
N CYS A 115 9.18 -0.40 -15.30
CA CYS A 115 7.90 -1.04 -14.97
C CYS A 115 6.71 -0.27 -15.54
N VAL A 116 6.71 1.06 -15.43
CA VAL A 116 5.66 1.91 -16.03
C VAL A 116 5.63 1.75 -17.54
N ASP A 117 6.78 1.81 -18.21
CA ASP A 117 6.89 1.69 -19.67
C ASP A 117 6.35 0.35 -20.19
N ILE A 118 6.60 -0.75 -19.48
CA ILE A 118 6.10 -2.08 -19.83
C ILE A 118 4.70 -2.38 -19.27
N LYS A 119 4.05 -1.41 -18.64
CA LYS A 119 2.73 -1.50 -18.01
C LYS A 119 2.62 -2.55 -16.90
N TYR A 120 3.68 -2.71 -16.13
CA TYR A 120 3.70 -3.55 -14.95
C TYR A 120 3.56 -2.67 -13.71
N TYR A 121 2.35 -2.57 -13.17
CA TYR A 121 1.98 -1.54 -12.21
C TYR A 121 1.83 -2.01 -10.76
N GLU A 122 1.76 -3.32 -10.50
CA GLU A 122 1.47 -3.88 -9.17
C GLU A 122 0.30 -3.15 -8.48
N ASN A 123 -0.85 -3.09 -9.19
CA ASN A 123 -2.05 -2.39 -8.73
C ASN A 123 -1.81 -0.91 -8.36
N GLY A 124 -0.84 -0.26 -8.98
CA GLY A 124 -0.49 1.13 -8.73
C GLY A 124 0.70 1.35 -7.79
N GLU A 125 1.15 0.31 -7.08
CA GLU A 125 2.26 0.43 -6.13
C GLU A 125 3.58 0.91 -6.77
N VAL A 126 3.80 0.61 -8.05
CA VAL A 126 4.96 1.13 -8.79
C VAL A 126 4.94 2.65 -8.84
N TYR A 127 3.78 3.27 -9.08
CA TYR A 127 3.65 4.73 -9.10
C TYR A 127 3.93 5.35 -7.72
N ALA A 128 3.39 4.75 -6.66
CA ALA A 128 3.62 5.22 -5.29
C ALA A 128 5.10 5.15 -4.90
N LYS A 129 5.78 4.04 -5.23
CA LYS A 129 7.22 3.88 -4.95
C LYS A 129 8.08 4.81 -5.80
N LEU A 130 7.72 5.04 -7.06
CA LEU A 130 8.43 5.99 -7.93
C LEU A 130 8.26 7.44 -7.42
N ALA A 131 7.08 7.78 -6.90
CA ALA A 131 6.84 9.06 -6.24
C ALA A 131 7.69 9.26 -4.98
N ASP A 132 7.82 8.22 -4.14
CA ASP A 132 8.70 8.25 -2.98
C ASP A 132 10.18 8.44 -3.39
N VAL A 133 10.60 7.78 -4.46
CA VAL A 133 11.96 7.96 -5.03
C VAL A 133 12.17 9.42 -5.46
N TYR A 134 11.23 10.02 -6.22
CA TYR A 134 11.35 11.41 -6.63
C TYR A 134 11.33 12.38 -5.46
N THR A 135 10.52 12.10 -4.44
CA THR A 135 10.51 12.89 -3.20
C THR A 135 11.88 12.85 -2.52
N LYS A 136 12.51 11.68 -2.40
CA LYS A 136 13.85 11.51 -1.84
C LYS A 136 14.95 12.18 -2.69
N LEU A 137 14.76 12.25 -4.00
CA LEU A 137 15.65 12.96 -4.91
C LEU A 137 15.42 14.49 -4.93
N GLY A 138 14.37 14.99 -4.28
CA GLY A 138 14.00 16.39 -4.25
C GLY A 138 13.33 16.90 -5.53
N ASP A 139 12.90 16.00 -6.42
CA ASP A 139 12.19 16.35 -7.65
C ASP A 139 10.68 16.44 -7.40
N SER A 140 10.26 17.58 -6.89
CA SER A 140 8.86 17.85 -6.54
C SER A 140 7.93 17.78 -7.76
N LEU A 141 8.38 18.22 -8.94
CA LEU A 141 7.55 18.19 -10.15
C LEU A 141 7.35 16.76 -10.65
N ALA A 142 8.40 15.95 -10.65
CA ALA A 142 8.29 14.54 -11.02
C ALA A 142 7.42 13.76 -10.00
N THR A 143 7.53 14.08 -8.70
CA THR A 143 6.66 13.51 -7.65
C THR A 143 5.19 13.77 -7.98
N LYS A 144 4.81 15.02 -8.25
CA LYS A 144 3.44 15.41 -8.61
C LYS A 144 2.95 14.63 -9.84
N ASN A 145 3.71 14.73 -10.92
CA ASN A 145 3.30 14.15 -12.20
C ASN A 145 3.06 12.63 -12.11
N VAL A 146 3.95 11.91 -11.45
CA VAL A 146 3.84 10.45 -11.32
C VAL A 146 2.68 10.04 -10.42
N LEU A 147 2.39 10.82 -9.37
CA LEU A 147 1.23 10.58 -8.50
C LEU A 147 -0.08 10.89 -9.23
N GLU A 148 -0.17 11.98 -9.97
CA GLU A 148 -1.38 12.33 -10.75
C GLU A 148 -1.63 11.29 -11.87
N GLU A 149 -0.58 10.85 -12.56
CA GLU A 149 -0.68 9.77 -13.55
C GLU A 149 -1.16 8.48 -12.88
N GLY A 150 -0.51 8.07 -11.80
CA GLY A 150 -0.89 6.88 -11.02
C GLY A 150 -2.33 6.93 -10.54
N PHE A 151 -2.78 8.06 -10.01
CA PHE A 151 -4.15 8.26 -9.57
C PHE A 151 -5.16 8.18 -10.72
N SER A 152 -4.82 8.71 -11.90
CA SER A 152 -5.71 8.63 -13.07
C SER A 152 -5.97 7.18 -13.52
N VAL A 153 -5.02 6.27 -13.27
CA VAL A 153 -5.09 4.84 -13.65
C VAL A 153 -5.58 3.97 -12.50
N PHE A 154 -5.18 4.30 -11.27
CA PHE A 154 -5.48 3.54 -10.04
C PHE A 154 -6.05 4.46 -8.95
N PRO A 155 -7.24 5.04 -9.15
CA PRO A 155 -7.80 6.02 -8.21
C PRO A 155 -8.11 5.44 -6.83
N GLN A 156 -8.17 4.11 -6.69
CA GLN A 156 -8.42 3.40 -5.44
C GLN A 156 -7.13 3.01 -4.69
N ASN A 157 -5.94 3.27 -5.29
CA ASN A 157 -4.69 2.92 -4.62
C ASN A 157 -4.41 3.90 -3.48
N GLN A 158 -4.40 3.38 -2.25
CA GLN A 158 -4.25 4.18 -1.03
C GLN A 158 -2.86 4.83 -0.94
N SER A 159 -1.81 4.15 -1.40
CA SER A 159 -0.44 4.69 -1.36
C SER A 159 -0.30 5.92 -2.27
N ILE A 160 -0.90 5.88 -3.47
CA ILE A 160 -0.94 7.01 -4.39
C ILE A 160 -1.75 8.16 -3.80
N LEU A 161 -2.92 7.86 -3.24
CA LEU A 161 -3.80 8.86 -2.63
C LEU A 161 -3.09 9.59 -1.47
N ILE A 162 -2.50 8.84 -0.55
CA ILE A 162 -1.73 9.41 0.56
C ILE A 162 -0.57 10.26 0.03
N GLY A 163 0.13 9.78 -1.00
CA GLY A 163 1.20 10.52 -1.67
C GLY A 163 0.72 11.86 -2.21
N LEU A 164 -0.41 11.89 -2.93
CA LEU A 164 -1.02 13.11 -3.47
C LEU A 164 -1.44 14.09 -2.35
N ILE A 165 -2.14 13.59 -1.34
CA ILE A 165 -2.57 14.43 -0.21
C ILE A 165 -1.35 15.07 0.46
N ASN A 166 -0.33 14.26 0.76
CA ASN A 166 0.89 14.77 1.38
C ASN A 166 1.61 15.78 0.49
N TYR A 167 1.68 15.52 -0.82
CA TYR A 167 2.27 16.44 -1.77
C TYR A 167 1.57 17.80 -1.73
N TYR A 168 0.24 17.84 -1.89
CA TYR A 168 -0.52 19.09 -1.91
C TYR A 168 -0.49 19.85 -0.58
N ILE A 169 -0.44 19.14 0.56
CA ILE A 169 -0.28 19.78 1.88
C ILE A 169 1.11 20.40 2.03
N GLN A 170 2.17 19.75 1.55
CA GLN A 170 3.55 20.20 1.75
C GLN A 170 3.99 21.24 0.71
N SER A 171 3.54 21.12 -0.55
CA SER A 171 3.93 22.04 -1.63
C SER A 171 3.31 23.42 -1.51
N GLY A 172 2.22 23.56 -0.73
CA GLY A 172 1.40 24.75 -0.70
C GLY A 172 0.55 24.94 -1.96
N ASP A 173 0.53 23.96 -2.86
CA ASP A 173 -0.37 23.90 -4.00
C ASP A 173 -1.82 23.73 -3.51
N ASN A 174 -2.78 24.20 -4.30
CA ASN A 174 -4.18 24.15 -3.92
C ASN A 174 -4.70 22.69 -3.88
N PRO A 175 -5.09 22.16 -2.70
CA PRO A 175 -5.61 20.80 -2.57
C PRO A 175 -6.93 20.58 -3.32
N GLU A 176 -7.62 21.65 -3.75
CA GLU A 176 -8.83 21.55 -4.59
C GLU A 176 -8.56 20.83 -5.92
N GLN A 177 -7.31 20.79 -6.38
CA GLN A 177 -6.95 20.01 -7.58
C GLN A 177 -7.19 18.51 -7.41
N LEU A 178 -7.11 17.99 -6.17
CA LEU A 178 -7.47 16.59 -5.88
C LEU A 178 -8.94 16.30 -6.19
N PHE A 179 -9.84 17.24 -5.87
CA PHE A 179 -11.26 17.08 -6.18
C PHE A 179 -11.52 17.09 -7.68
N VAL A 180 -10.77 17.88 -8.47
CA VAL A 180 -10.88 17.87 -9.95
C VAL A 180 -10.48 16.49 -10.52
N LEU A 181 -9.42 15.87 -10.00
CA LEU A 181 -9.01 14.52 -10.41
C LEU A 181 -10.06 13.48 -10.01
N LEU A 182 -10.57 13.59 -8.78
CA LEU A 182 -11.58 12.69 -8.24
C LEU A 182 -12.91 12.82 -9.00
N ASP A 183 -13.32 14.03 -9.35
CA ASP A 183 -14.53 14.26 -10.14
C ASP A 183 -14.45 13.64 -11.53
N LYS A 184 -13.28 13.66 -12.16
CA LYS A 184 -13.04 12.94 -13.41
C LYS A 184 -13.17 11.42 -13.22
N ALA A 185 -12.62 10.87 -12.12
CA ALA A 185 -12.75 9.45 -11.82
C ALA A 185 -14.22 9.08 -11.56
N LYS A 186 -14.95 9.88 -10.76
CA LYS A 186 -16.39 9.67 -10.48
C LYS A 186 -17.25 9.79 -11.75
N ALA A 187 -16.90 10.68 -12.68
CA ALA A 187 -17.60 10.78 -13.95
C ALA A 187 -17.48 9.52 -14.80
N ASN A 188 -16.34 8.85 -14.76
CA ASN A 188 -16.12 7.58 -15.45
C ASN A 188 -16.77 6.39 -14.72
N GLU A 189 -16.77 6.40 -13.39
CA GLU A 189 -17.26 5.31 -12.53
C GLU A 189 -18.23 5.82 -11.45
N PRO A 190 -19.43 6.31 -11.82
CA PRO A 190 -20.33 6.99 -10.87
C PRO A 190 -20.88 6.09 -9.77
N ASN A 191 -20.85 4.76 -9.97
CA ASN A 191 -21.30 3.76 -9.00
C ASN A 191 -20.17 3.11 -8.24
N ASN A 192 -18.96 3.66 -8.30
CA ASN A 192 -17.82 3.15 -7.56
C ASN A 192 -17.78 3.78 -6.15
N ALA A 193 -18.26 3.03 -5.16
CA ALA A 193 -18.34 3.48 -3.77
C ALA A 193 -16.99 3.93 -3.20
N SER A 194 -15.88 3.31 -3.66
CA SER A 194 -14.55 3.65 -3.15
C SER A 194 -14.10 5.06 -3.52
N LEU A 195 -14.57 5.63 -4.64
CA LEU A 195 -14.24 7.01 -5.02
C LEU A 195 -14.86 8.04 -4.05
N TYR A 196 -16.05 7.76 -3.55
CA TYR A 196 -16.69 8.61 -2.54
C TYR A 196 -16.08 8.41 -1.15
N TYR A 197 -15.62 7.21 -0.83
CA TYR A 197 -14.81 6.98 0.35
C TYR A 197 -13.50 7.80 0.29
N VAL A 198 -12.80 7.79 -0.85
CA VAL A 198 -11.60 8.60 -1.10
C VAL A 198 -11.88 10.10 -0.95
N GLU A 199 -13.03 10.58 -1.46
CA GLU A 199 -13.48 11.97 -1.25
C GLU A 199 -13.61 12.30 0.24
N GLY A 200 -14.19 11.40 1.00
CA GLY A 200 -14.29 11.52 2.45
C GLY A 200 -12.92 11.58 3.13
N ASP A 201 -11.98 10.76 2.71
CA ASP A 201 -10.60 10.78 3.24
C ASP A 201 -9.89 12.11 2.94
N ILE A 202 -10.05 12.67 1.74
CA ILE A 202 -9.49 13.97 1.38
C ILE A 202 -10.09 15.07 2.27
N HIS A 203 -11.43 15.13 2.37
CA HIS A 203 -12.10 16.10 3.23
C HIS A 203 -11.66 15.97 4.69
N ASN A 204 -11.58 14.74 5.21
CA ASN A 204 -11.10 14.48 6.58
C ASN A 204 -9.69 15.01 6.82
N LYS A 205 -8.75 14.75 5.89
CA LYS A 205 -7.37 15.26 5.97
C LYS A 205 -7.27 16.78 5.89
N LEU A 206 -8.20 17.43 5.21
CA LEU A 206 -8.31 18.89 5.13
C LEU A 206 -9.06 19.51 6.32
N GLY A 207 -9.58 18.70 7.24
CA GLY A 207 -10.37 19.17 8.38
C GLY A 207 -11.82 19.52 8.07
N HIS A 208 -12.31 19.16 6.89
CA HIS A 208 -13.68 19.40 6.44
C HIS A 208 -14.59 18.25 6.89
N LYS A 209 -14.92 18.25 8.19
CA LYS A 209 -15.61 17.13 8.85
C LYS A 209 -16.96 16.79 8.24
N ASP A 210 -17.81 17.80 8.01
CA ASP A 210 -19.19 17.58 7.53
C ASP A 210 -19.19 17.03 6.11
N GLU A 211 -18.33 17.54 5.25
CA GLU A 211 -18.11 17.06 3.88
C GLU A 211 -17.56 15.64 3.87
N ALA A 212 -16.62 15.33 4.77
CA ALA A 212 -16.09 13.97 4.92
C ALA A 212 -17.20 12.97 5.27
N ILE A 213 -18.05 13.30 6.26
CA ILE A 213 -19.20 12.46 6.66
C ILE A 213 -20.17 12.29 5.49
N ALA A 214 -20.47 13.38 4.75
CA ALA A 214 -21.37 13.33 3.61
C ALA A 214 -20.83 12.39 2.51
N ALA A 215 -19.56 12.48 2.20
CA ALA A 215 -18.89 11.63 1.21
C ALA A 215 -18.85 10.16 1.64
N TYR A 216 -18.50 9.86 2.89
CA TYR A 216 -18.55 8.50 3.42
C TYR A 216 -19.96 7.90 3.40
N ARG A 217 -20.99 8.68 3.77
CA ARG A 217 -22.39 8.24 3.66
C ARG A 217 -22.76 7.96 2.22
N LYS A 218 -22.32 8.80 1.27
CA LYS A 218 -22.56 8.58 -0.15
C LYS A 218 -21.93 7.29 -0.66
N SER A 219 -20.74 6.96 -0.20
CA SER A 219 -20.10 5.67 -0.45
C SER A 219 -20.99 4.49 -0.03
N ASN A 220 -21.54 4.52 1.19
CA ASN A 220 -22.45 3.48 1.69
C ASN A 220 -23.84 3.47 1.03
N GLU A 221 -24.35 4.61 0.55
CA GLU A 221 -25.58 4.67 -0.25
C GLU A 221 -25.41 3.95 -1.59
N ILE A 222 -24.21 4.10 -2.23
CA ILE A 222 -23.89 3.46 -3.51
C ILE A 222 -23.69 1.96 -3.32
N ASN A 223 -22.94 1.58 -2.30
CA ASN A 223 -22.70 0.18 -1.96
C ASN A 223 -22.84 -0.05 -0.45
N PRO A 224 -24.02 -0.53 0.02
CA PRO A 224 -24.24 -0.82 1.44
C PRO A 224 -23.33 -1.91 2.04
N ASP A 225 -22.73 -2.74 1.19
CA ASP A 225 -21.78 -3.79 1.60
C ASP A 225 -20.32 -3.32 1.59
N TYR A 226 -20.07 -2.02 1.33
CA TYR A 226 -18.74 -1.44 1.35
C TYR A 226 -18.43 -0.87 2.74
N GLU A 227 -17.71 -1.65 3.56
CA GLU A 227 -17.47 -1.35 4.97
C GLU A 227 -16.65 -0.08 5.22
N PHE A 228 -15.81 0.35 4.28
CA PHE A 228 -14.86 1.44 4.49
C PHE A 228 -15.54 2.81 4.70
N GLY A 229 -16.70 3.06 4.10
CA GLY A 229 -17.45 4.28 4.35
C GLY A 229 -17.94 4.37 5.82
N PHE A 230 -18.43 3.26 6.38
CA PHE A 230 -18.79 3.19 7.79
C PHE A 230 -17.55 3.30 8.70
N ILE A 231 -16.44 2.63 8.35
CA ILE A 231 -15.17 2.73 9.08
C ILE A 231 -14.68 4.19 9.11
N GLY A 232 -14.73 4.89 7.98
CA GLY A 232 -14.34 6.30 7.88
C GLY A 232 -15.11 7.21 8.83
N ILE A 233 -16.44 7.06 8.90
CA ILE A 233 -17.29 7.79 9.85
C ILE A 233 -16.92 7.44 11.29
N GLY A 234 -16.75 6.14 11.59
CA GLY A 234 -16.38 5.68 12.94
C GLY A 234 -15.05 6.25 13.41
N ILE A 235 -14.02 6.20 12.56
CA ILE A 235 -12.70 6.75 12.84
C ILE A 235 -12.76 8.27 13.05
N LEU A 236 -13.54 8.99 12.24
CA LEU A 236 -13.67 10.44 12.35
C LEU A 236 -14.23 10.85 13.72
N TYR A 237 -15.32 10.23 14.17
CA TYR A 237 -15.88 10.51 15.50
C TYR A 237 -14.99 10.01 16.65
N TYR A 238 -14.33 8.88 16.47
CA TYR A 238 -13.38 8.36 17.47
C TYR A 238 -12.20 9.30 17.67
N ASN A 239 -11.60 9.79 16.58
CA ASN A 239 -10.50 10.76 16.63
C ASN A 239 -10.94 12.08 17.26
N GLU A 240 -12.13 12.58 16.94
CA GLU A 240 -12.71 13.76 17.60
C GLU A 240 -12.79 13.56 19.12
N ALA A 241 -13.26 12.38 19.56
CA ALA A 241 -13.31 12.08 20.98
C ALA A 241 -11.90 12.12 21.62
N ILE A 242 -10.88 11.56 20.95
CA ILE A 242 -9.50 11.61 21.44
C ILE A 242 -9.01 13.07 21.56
N GLU A 243 -9.23 13.90 20.54
CA GLU A 243 -8.85 15.32 20.59
C GLU A 243 -9.54 16.08 21.74
N ILE A 244 -10.82 15.81 21.98
CA ILE A 244 -11.56 16.40 23.12
C ILE A 244 -10.93 15.95 24.44
N SER A 245 -10.62 14.66 24.57
CA SER A 245 -9.99 14.09 25.77
C SER A 245 -8.61 14.73 26.06
N GLU A 246 -7.79 14.93 25.02
CA GLU A 246 -6.50 15.58 25.14
C GLU A 246 -6.62 17.05 25.60
N LYS A 247 -7.59 17.78 25.05
CA LYS A 247 -7.89 19.17 25.47
C LYS A 247 -8.42 19.21 26.91
N ALA A 248 -9.29 18.28 27.28
CA ALA A 248 -9.83 18.19 28.63
C ALA A 248 -8.76 17.91 29.69
N ALA A 249 -7.71 17.16 29.34
CA ALA A 249 -6.62 16.84 30.28
C ALA A 249 -5.87 18.06 30.81
N THR A 250 -5.96 19.20 30.13
CA THR A 250 -5.30 20.46 30.51
C THR A 250 -6.27 21.57 30.92
N GLU A 251 -7.60 21.30 30.90
CA GLU A 251 -8.62 22.30 31.29
C GLU A 251 -8.67 22.44 32.81
N MET A 252 -8.62 23.69 33.30
CA MET A 252 -8.62 24.04 34.70
C MET A 252 -9.99 24.51 35.20
N ASP A 253 -10.92 24.83 34.30
CA ASP A 253 -12.27 25.24 34.65
C ASP A 253 -13.18 24.00 34.72
N ASP A 254 -13.71 23.73 35.91
CA ASP A 254 -14.54 22.54 36.19
C ASP A 254 -15.77 22.46 35.28
N ALA A 255 -16.41 23.58 34.97
CA ALA A 255 -17.62 23.58 34.14
C ALA A 255 -17.28 23.25 32.67
N LYS A 256 -16.17 23.79 32.17
CA LYS A 256 -15.66 23.47 30.83
C LYS A 256 -15.18 22.05 30.77
N TYR A 257 -14.45 21.56 31.77
CA TYR A 257 -14.02 20.17 31.84
C TYR A 257 -15.21 19.21 31.78
N MET A 258 -16.25 19.45 32.57
CA MET A 258 -17.45 18.62 32.56
C MET A 258 -18.14 18.63 31.19
N LYS A 259 -18.20 19.79 30.53
CA LYS A 259 -18.75 19.88 29.18
C LYS A 259 -17.91 19.08 28.17
N MET A 260 -16.58 19.17 28.25
CA MET A 260 -15.69 18.38 27.39
C MET A 260 -15.86 16.87 27.63
N VAL A 261 -16.09 16.43 28.87
CA VAL A 261 -16.40 15.02 29.16
C VAL A 261 -17.71 14.57 28.50
N GLU A 262 -18.75 15.40 28.53
CA GLU A 262 -20.01 15.12 27.82
C GLU A 262 -19.80 15.02 26.32
N ASP A 263 -19.08 15.97 25.72
CA ASP A 263 -18.79 16.01 24.28
C ASP A 263 -17.94 14.81 23.84
N PHE A 264 -16.94 14.45 24.65
CA PHE A 264 -16.13 13.25 24.46
C PHE A 264 -16.98 11.98 24.42
N GLU A 265 -17.87 11.80 25.42
CA GLU A 265 -18.75 10.65 25.47
C GLU A 265 -19.76 10.62 24.32
N ALA A 266 -20.29 11.77 23.92
CA ALA A 266 -21.19 11.87 22.78
C ALA A 266 -20.48 11.49 21.46
N SER A 267 -19.26 11.95 21.26
CA SER A 267 -18.46 11.62 20.07
C SER A 267 -18.09 10.13 20.04
N LEU A 268 -17.71 9.54 21.17
CA LEU A 268 -17.47 8.08 21.26
C LEU A 268 -18.71 7.26 20.90
N LEU A 269 -19.90 7.64 21.40
CA LEU A 269 -21.15 6.95 21.07
C LEU A 269 -21.52 7.12 19.59
N SER A 270 -21.22 8.29 18.99
CA SER A 270 -21.43 8.53 17.57
C SER A 270 -20.52 7.65 16.68
N ALA A 271 -19.37 7.21 17.20
CA ALA A 271 -18.49 6.26 16.50
C ALA A 271 -18.99 4.81 16.57
N ALA A 272 -19.76 4.43 17.60
CA ALA A 272 -20.13 3.05 17.84
C ALA A 272 -21.01 2.46 16.73
N GLU A 273 -22.08 3.17 16.34
CA GLU A 273 -23.04 2.69 15.32
C GLU A 273 -22.37 2.43 13.94
N PRO A 274 -21.57 3.35 13.40
CA PRO A 274 -20.82 3.09 12.16
C PRO A 274 -19.87 1.89 12.27
N PHE A 275 -19.13 1.76 13.36
CA PHE A 275 -18.26 0.61 13.56
C PHE A 275 -19.04 -0.71 13.66
N GLU A 276 -20.19 -0.73 14.33
CA GLU A 276 -21.05 -1.92 14.37
C GLU A 276 -21.58 -2.30 12.99
N ALA A 277 -21.99 -1.30 12.19
CA ALA A 277 -22.43 -1.51 10.83
C ALA A 277 -21.32 -2.11 9.98
N ALA A 278 -20.11 -1.54 10.03
CA ALA A 278 -18.93 -2.07 9.34
C ALA A 278 -18.58 -3.50 9.80
N PHE A 279 -18.57 -3.76 11.10
CA PHE A 279 -18.31 -5.08 11.66
C PHE A 279 -19.27 -6.14 11.14
N LYS A 280 -20.54 -5.79 11.03
CA LYS A 280 -21.60 -6.69 10.58
C LYS A 280 -21.46 -7.10 9.11
N ILE A 281 -21.05 -6.18 8.24
CA ILE A 281 -20.99 -6.42 6.79
C ILE A 281 -19.63 -6.92 6.32
N SER A 282 -18.54 -6.59 7.04
CA SER A 282 -17.19 -7.02 6.65
C SER A 282 -17.08 -8.54 6.61
N LYS A 283 -16.37 -9.04 5.61
CA LYS A 283 -16.05 -10.47 5.40
C LYS A 283 -14.59 -10.77 5.74
N ASP A 284 -13.80 -9.75 6.02
CA ASP A 284 -12.39 -9.85 6.35
C ASP A 284 -12.22 -9.89 7.88
N ASP A 285 -11.68 -11.00 8.39
CA ASP A 285 -11.47 -11.19 9.82
C ASP A 285 -10.47 -10.19 10.42
N ALA A 286 -9.45 -9.78 9.67
CA ALA A 286 -8.48 -8.79 10.14
C ALA A 286 -9.15 -7.41 10.29
N ILE A 287 -10.01 -7.01 9.35
CA ILE A 287 -10.81 -5.79 9.45
C ILE A 287 -11.75 -5.86 10.65
N LYS A 288 -12.45 -6.98 10.83
CA LYS A 288 -13.34 -7.18 11.99
C LYS A 288 -12.61 -7.09 13.32
N VAL A 289 -11.42 -7.68 13.44
CA VAL A 289 -10.61 -7.58 14.66
C VAL A 289 -10.20 -6.14 14.93
N ASN A 290 -9.80 -5.40 13.91
CA ASN A 290 -9.47 -3.97 14.05
C ASN A 290 -10.69 -3.14 14.49
N ILE A 291 -11.85 -3.37 13.90
CA ILE A 291 -13.09 -2.69 14.31
C ILE A 291 -13.48 -3.08 15.75
N ALA A 292 -13.32 -4.36 16.12
CA ALA A 292 -13.58 -4.83 17.48
C ALA A 292 -12.69 -4.14 18.51
N GLU A 293 -11.45 -3.77 18.17
CA GLU A 293 -10.57 -2.98 19.04
C GLU A 293 -11.19 -1.61 19.37
N TYR A 294 -11.71 -0.88 18.37
CA TYR A 294 -12.41 0.39 18.58
C TYR A 294 -13.69 0.19 19.42
N LEU A 295 -14.52 -0.76 19.07
CA LEU A 295 -15.78 -1.04 19.79
C LEU A 295 -15.52 -1.48 21.24
N LYS A 296 -14.50 -2.30 21.49
CA LYS A 296 -14.06 -2.68 22.84
C LYS A 296 -13.74 -1.43 23.68
N ASN A 297 -12.94 -0.49 23.11
CA ASN A 297 -12.54 0.71 23.82
C ASN A 297 -13.72 1.65 24.08
N ILE A 298 -14.62 1.82 23.11
CA ILE A 298 -15.85 2.58 23.28
C ILE A 298 -16.70 1.99 24.40
N TYR A 299 -17.03 0.71 24.32
CA TYR A 299 -17.91 0.06 25.30
C TYR A 299 -17.28 -0.09 26.67
N TYR A 300 -15.97 -0.19 26.78
CA TYR A 300 -15.27 -0.13 28.06
C TYR A 300 -15.61 1.16 28.82
N ARG A 301 -15.69 2.31 28.14
CA ARG A 301 -16.04 3.60 28.78
C ARG A 301 -17.43 3.59 29.37
N PHE A 302 -18.37 2.87 28.76
CA PHE A 302 -19.81 2.92 29.13
C PHE A 302 -20.29 1.65 29.86
N ARG A 303 -19.44 0.65 30.08
CA ARG A 303 -19.83 -0.67 30.63
C ARG A 303 -20.58 -0.64 31.97
N ASP A 304 -20.31 0.38 32.79
CA ASP A 304 -20.96 0.54 34.09
C ASP A 304 -22.27 1.36 34.02
N LYS A 305 -22.60 1.91 32.82
CA LYS A 305 -23.79 2.74 32.62
C LYS A 305 -25.02 1.93 32.15
N ASP A 306 -24.80 0.85 31.40
CA ASP A 306 -25.87 0.02 30.84
C ASP A 306 -25.33 -1.39 30.51
N GLN A 307 -26.15 -2.43 30.77
CA GLN A 307 -25.78 -3.84 30.53
C GLN A 307 -25.40 -4.08 29.06
N LYS A 308 -26.06 -3.42 28.11
CA LYS A 308 -25.71 -3.56 26.68
C LYS A 308 -24.25 -3.19 26.36
N TYR A 309 -23.68 -2.22 27.08
CA TYR A 309 -22.29 -1.84 26.90
C TYR A 309 -21.33 -2.82 27.60
N ALA A 310 -21.75 -3.37 28.74
CA ALA A 310 -20.99 -4.44 29.40
C ALA A 310 -20.91 -5.70 28.51
N ASP A 311 -22.04 -6.10 27.92
CA ASP A 311 -22.11 -7.24 26.99
C ASP A 311 -21.30 -6.97 25.72
N GLY A 312 -21.39 -5.75 25.15
CA GLY A 312 -20.59 -5.33 24.01
C GLY A 312 -19.10 -5.37 24.32
N TYR A 313 -18.69 -4.84 25.46
CA TYR A 313 -17.28 -4.91 25.89
C TYR A 313 -16.78 -6.35 26.01
N ALA A 314 -17.56 -7.24 26.63
CA ALA A 314 -17.19 -8.65 26.75
C ALA A 314 -17.03 -9.31 25.37
N LYS A 315 -18.02 -9.13 24.48
CA LYS A 315 -18.01 -9.66 23.11
C LYS A 315 -16.78 -9.23 22.33
N TYR A 316 -16.52 -7.93 22.26
CA TYR A 316 -15.42 -7.41 21.43
C TYR A 316 -14.05 -7.65 22.07
N SER A 317 -13.98 -7.76 23.40
CA SER A 317 -12.74 -8.19 24.09
C SER A 317 -12.35 -9.62 23.73
N GLU A 318 -13.33 -10.54 23.66
CA GLU A 318 -13.10 -11.93 23.27
C GLU A 318 -12.59 -12.02 21.83
N ILE A 319 -13.19 -11.27 20.89
CA ILE A 319 -12.76 -11.21 19.48
C ILE A 319 -11.32 -10.73 19.36
N VAL A 320 -10.97 -9.65 20.06
CA VAL A 320 -9.60 -9.10 20.06
C VAL A 320 -8.60 -10.09 20.65
N GLN A 321 -8.95 -10.79 21.75
CA GLN A 321 -8.06 -11.77 22.37
C GLN A 321 -7.82 -13.00 21.49
N ASN A 322 -8.87 -13.44 20.79
CA ASN A 322 -8.78 -14.63 19.93
C ASN A 322 -8.14 -14.32 18.57
N GLY A 323 -8.06 -13.05 18.18
CA GLY A 323 -7.56 -12.62 16.87
C GLY A 323 -8.43 -13.06 15.69
N THR A 324 -9.66 -13.49 15.96
CA THR A 324 -10.65 -13.91 14.95
C THR A 324 -12.04 -13.49 15.38
N ALA A 325 -12.89 -13.19 14.40
CA ALA A 325 -14.27 -12.76 14.62
C ALA A 325 -15.30 -13.91 14.53
N ASN A 326 -14.82 -15.16 14.46
CA ASN A 326 -15.62 -16.38 14.40
C ASN A 326 -15.74 -17.05 15.76
#